data_6dc8a6c322772bfed0fad95f8f7a256d
#
_entry.id   6dc8a6c322772bfed0fad95f8f7a256d
#
_cell.length_a   1.000
_cell.length_b   1.000
_cell.length_c   1.000
_cell.angle_alpha   90.00
_cell.angle_beta   90.00
_cell.angle_gamma   90.00
#
_symmetry.space_group_name_H-M   'P 1'
#
loop_
_entity.id
_entity.type
_entity.pdbx_description
1 polymer ?
#
loop_
_entity_poly.entity_id
_entity_poly.type
_entity_poly.pdbx_seq_one_letter_code
_entity_poly.pdbx_strand_id
1 'polypeptide(L)'
;MSEQQYVARSTRVAARMVGDEMMIMSGRDSTLFALNGTAAVIWEAADGATPLKEIVEQKICAKYDVEPATAIRDAKEVVEQLAGHGLLTLSDMPVTATAAR
;
A
#
# COMPACT_ATOMS: atom_id res chain seq x y z
N MET A 1 -19.98 9.01 -5.72
CA MET A 1 -18.83 8.53 -5.83
C MET A 1 -18.19 8.26 -4.57
N SER A 2 -17.50 7.26 -4.49
CA SER A 2 -16.88 6.89 -3.26
C SER A 2 -15.54 7.55 -3.10
N GLU A 3 -15.31 8.10 -1.94
CA GLU A 3 -14.02 8.63 -1.62
C GLU A 3 -13.13 7.56 -1.05
N GLN A 4 -13.69 6.41 -0.77
CA GLN A 4 -12.92 5.37 -0.12
C GLN A 4 -12.28 4.46 -1.13
N GLN A 5 -11.05 4.13 -0.88
CA GLN A 5 -10.32 3.22 -1.73
C GLN A 5 -9.60 2.24 -0.80
N TYR A 6 -9.69 0.98 -1.12
CA TYR A 6 -9.06 -0.05 -0.31
C TYR A 6 -7.88 -0.62 -1.05
N VAL A 7 -6.83 -0.93 -0.32
CA VAL A 7 -5.62 -1.49 -0.91
C VAL A 7 -5.29 -2.80 -0.23
N ALA A 8 -4.87 -3.76 -1.00
CA ALA A 8 -4.49 -5.07 -0.48
C ALA A 8 -3.15 -5.46 -1.08
N ARG A 9 -2.34 -6.12 -0.28
CA ARG A 9 -1.07 -6.60 -0.78
C ARG A 9 -1.31 -7.72 -1.78
N SER A 10 -0.51 -7.73 -2.83
CA SER A 10 -0.57 -8.81 -3.79
C SER A 10 -0.07 -10.09 -3.14
N THR A 11 -0.68 -11.21 -3.50
CA THR A 11 -0.22 -12.50 -2.99
C THR A 11 0.88 -13.09 -3.85
N ARG A 12 1.25 -12.39 -4.92
CA ARG A 12 2.25 -12.92 -5.84
C ARG A 12 3.57 -12.21 -5.72
N VAL A 13 3.89 -11.75 -4.53
CA VAL A 13 5.16 -11.06 -4.28
C VAL A 13 5.82 -11.69 -3.08
N ALA A 14 7.15 -11.58 -3.04
CA ALA A 14 7.93 -11.96 -1.89
C ALA A 14 8.49 -10.68 -1.30
N ALA A 15 8.28 -10.46 -0.02
CA ALA A 15 8.69 -9.23 0.62
C ALA A 15 9.45 -9.51 1.90
N ARG A 16 10.46 -8.70 2.16
CA ARG A 16 11.19 -8.79 3.41
C ARG A 16 11.81 -7.45 3.74
N MET A 17 11.99 -7.21 5.01
CA MET A 17 12.65 -6.00 5.47
C MET A 17 14.17 -6.19 5.41
N VAL A 18 14.86 -5.22 4.84
CA VAL A 18 16.29 -5.20 4.81
C VAL A 18 16.71 -3.83 5.31
N GLY A 19 17.15 -3.76 6.55
CA GLY A 19 17.41 -2.47 7.16
C GLY A 19 16.14 -1.67 7.28
N ASP A 20 16.14 -0.47 6.72
CA ASP A 20 14.97 0.40 6.76
C ASP A 20 14.08 0.25 5.54
N GLU A 21 14.42 -0.62 4.64
CA GLU A 21 13.69 -0.73 3.38
C GLU A 21 12.96 -2.03 3.29
N MET A 22 11.77 -1.97 2.68
CA MET A 22 11.03 -3.16 2.37
C MET A 22 11.38 -3.56 0.96
N MET A 23 11.99 -4.74 0.81
CA MET A 23 12.36 -5.25 -0.51
C MET A 23 11.25 -6.19 -0.98
N ILE A 24 10.70 -5.90 -2.13
CA ILE A 24 9.59 -6.66 -2.68
C ILE A 24 9.96 -7.14 -4.07
N MET A 25 9.84 -8.46 -4.28
CA MET A 25 10.07 -9.01 -5.59
C MET A 25 8.73 -9.39 -6.21
N SER A 26 8.47 -8.83 -7.38
CA SER A 26 7.27 -9.15 -8.10
C SER A 26 7.36 -10.57 -8.66
N GLY A 27 6.33 -11.37 -8.41
CA GLY A 27 6.31 -12.72 -8.93
C GLY A 27 6.00 -12.78 -10.41
N ARG A 28 5.57 -11.65 -10.96
CA ARG A 28 5.17 -11.64 -12.36
C ARG A 28 6.37 -11.54 -13.29
N ASP A 29 7.32 -10.70 -12.95
CA ASP A 29 8.47 -10.50 -13.82
C ASP A 29 9.80 -10.47 -13.05
N SER A 30 9.77 -10.87 -11.81
CA SER A 30 10.96 -10.94 -10.96
C SER A 30 11.66 -9.60 -10.77
N THR A 31 10.92 -8.51 -10.96
CA THR A 31 11.49 -7.19 -10.73
C THR A 31 11.54 -6.92 -9.24
N LEU A 32 12.65 -6.36 -8.80
CA LEU A 32 12.86 -6.06 -7.39
C LEU A 32 12.57 -4.59 -7.13
N PHE A 33 11.76 -4.34 -6.10
CA PHE A 33 11.41 -2.97 -5.72
C PHE A 33 11.88 -2.72 -4.29
N ALA A 34 12.35 -1.53 -4.04
CA ALA A 34 12.74 -1.12 -2.69
C ALA A 34 11.80 -0.01 -2.24
N LEU A 35 11.08 -0.25 -1.15
CA LEU A 35 10.18 0.75 -0.60
C LEU A 35 10.70 1.23 0.73
N ASN A 36 10.66 2.53 0.95
CA ASN A 36 11.02 3.06 2.25
C ASN A 36 10.05 4.17 2.61
N GLY A 37 10.12 4.63 3.86
CA GLY A 37 9.29 5.72 4.31
C GLY A 37 7.82 5.41 4.12
N THR A 38 7.12 6.37 3.54
CA THR A 38 5.68 6.29 3.38
C THR A 38 5.23 5.08 2.58
N ALA A 39 5.97 4.77 1.52
CA ALA A 39 5.56 3.65 0.66
C ALA A 39 5.59 2.33 1.42
N ALA A 40 6.61 2.13 2.25
CA ALA A 40 6.71 0.90 3.03
C ALA A 40 5.58 0.82 4.04
N VAL A 41 5.27 1.94 4.67
CA VAL A 41 4.19 1.97 5.67
C VAL A 41 2.86 1.60 5.02
N ILE A 42 2.58 2.19 3.87
CA ILE A 42 1.32 1.93 3.18
C ILE A 42 1.24 0.46 2.76
N TRP A 43 2.34 -0.07 2.22
CA TRP A 43 2.33 -1.45 1.75
C TRP A 43 2.08 -2.41 2.90
N GLU A 44 2.72 -2.16 4.04
CA GLU A 44 2.52 -3.03 5.20
C GLU A 44 1.10 -2.95 5.75
N ALA A 45 0.48 -1.79 5.66
CA ALA A 45 -0.86 -1.61 6.19
C ALA A 45 -1.95 -2.02 5.21
N ALA A 46 -1.58 -2.40 4.00
CA ALA A 46 -2.55 -2.70 2.95
C ALA A 46 -3.16 -4.07 3.18
N ASP A 47 -4.23 -4.11 3.95
CA ASP A 47 -4.89 -5.37 4.31
C ASP A 47 -6.19 -5.59 3.55
N GLY A 48 -6.57 -4.69 2.67
CA GLY A 48 -7.78 -4.83 1.90
C GLY A 48 -9.05 -4.47 2.64
N ALA A 49 -8.96 -4.22 3.94
CA ALA A 49 -10.13 -3.95 4.75
C ALA A 49 -10.14 -2.54 5.31
N THR A 50 -9.02 -1.86 5.31
CA THR A 50 -8.92 -0.52 5.85
C THR A 50 -8.83 0.47 4.70
N PRO A 51 -9.69 1.50 4.67
CA PRO A 51 -9.61 2.48 3.58
C PRO A 51 -8.26 3.18 3.57
N LEU A 52 -7.80 3.52 2.38
CA LEU A 52 -6.53 4.20 2.24
C LEU A 52 -6.49 5.48 3.07
N LYS A 53 -7.59 6.21 3.10
CA LYS A 53 -7.65 7.43 3.89
C LYS A 53 -7.35 7.15 5.36
N GLU A 54 -7.88 6.06 5.90
CA GLU A 54 -7.64 5.71 7.28
C GLU A 54 -6.20 5.30 7.50
N ILE A 55 -5.63 4.56 6.56
CA ILE A 55 -4.22 4.18 6.66
C ILE A 55 -3.36 5.43 6.73
N VAL A 56 -3.65 6.40 5.86
CA VAL A 56 -2.88 7.63 5.84
C VAL A 56 -3.00 8.37 7.16
N GLU A 57 -4.23 8.51 7.65
CA GLU A 57 -4.44 9.26 8.87
C GLU A 57 -3.81 8.59 10.09
N GLN A 58 -3.91 7.27 10.17
CA GLN A 58 -3.44 6.57 11.35
C GLN A 58 -1.95 6.25 11.30
N LYS A 59 -1.42 5.99 10.11
CA LYS A 59 -0.04 5.54 10.02
C LYS A 59 0.90 6.61 9.49
N ILE A 60 0.43 7.47 8.61
CA ILE A 60 1.31 8.48 8.02
C ILE A 60 1.24 9.77 8.80
N CYS A 61 0.04 10.31 9.01
CA CYS A 61 -0.09 11.59 9.69
C CYS A 61 0.25 11.49 11.15
N ALA A 62 0.07 10.33 11.76
CA ALA A 62 0.43 10.14 13.15
C ALA A 62 1.93 10.03 13.33
N LYS A 63 2.65 9.59 12.31
CA LYS A 63 4.08 9.39 12.42
C LYS A 63 4.87 10.54 11.81
N TYR A 64 4.35 11.13 10.74
CA TYR A 64 5.02 12.23 10.07
C TYR A 64 4.18 13.49 10.22
N ASP A 65 4.83 14.62 10.28
CA ASP A 65 4.13 15.89 10.48
C ASP A 65 3.72 16.44 9.12
N VAL A 66 2.64 15.90 8.56
CA VAL A 66 2.15 16.33 7.25
C VAL A 66 0.66 16.56 7.31
N GLU A 67 0.18 17.42 6.41
CA GLU A 67 -1.24 17.66 6.30
C GLU A 67 -1.96 16.46 5.72
N PRO A 68 -3.13 16.11 6.27
CA PRO A 68 -3.85 14.95 5.76
C PRO A 68 -4.17 15.03 4.28
N ALA A 69 -4.58 16.19 3.78
CA ALA A 69 -4.94 16.30 2.37
C ALA A 69 -3.74 16.04 1.47
N THR A 70 -2.59 16.59 1.84
CA THR A 70 -1.38 16.38 1.07
C THR A 70 -0.93 14.92 1.15
N ALA A 71 -1.00 14.37 2.36
CA ALA A 71 -0.58 12.99 2.56
C ALA A 71 -1.44 12.02 1.77
N ILE A 72 -2.75 12.26 1.73
CA ILE A 72 -3.65 11.40 0.99
C ILE A 72 -3.37 11.47 -0.50
N ARG A 73 -3.11 12.67 -1.01
CA ARG A 73 -2.82 12.82 -2.43
C ARG A 73 -1.54 12.10 -2.80
N ASP A 74 -0.50 12.25 -1.98
CA ASP A 74 0.75 11.57 -2.25
C ASP A 74 0.60 10.07 -2.13
N ALA A 75 -0.20 9.61 -1.16
CA ALA A 75 -0.42 8.19 -0.99
C ALA A 75 -1.13 7.59 -2.20
N LYS A 76 -2.08 8.32 -2.77
CA LYS A 76 -2.77 7.81 -3.95
C LYS A 76 -1.80 7.60 -5.11
N GLU A 77 -0.86 8.51 -5.28
CA GLU A 77 0.14 8.32 -6.32
C GLU A 77 1.00 7.09 -6.08
N VAL A 78 1.38 6.91 -4.83
CA VAL A 78 2.22 5.77 -4.48
C VAL A 78 1.48 4.46 -4.74
N VAL A 79 0.21 4.37 -4.27
CA VAL A 79 -0.50 3.11 -4.44
C VAL A 79 -0.81 2.83 -5.90
N GLU A 80 -1.02 3.87 -6.71
CA GLU A 80 -1.25 3.66 -8.14
C GLU A 80 0.00 3.11 -8.81
N GLN A 81 1.15 3.63 -8.43
CA GLN A 81 2.39 3.12 -8.98
C GLN A 81 2.63 1.67 -8.56
N LEU A 82 2.41 1.37 -7.30
CA LEU A 82 2.61 0.02 -6.81
C LEU A 82 1.61 -0.95 -7.45
N ALA A 83 0.37 -0.50 -7.63
CA ALA A 83 -0.62 -1.35 -8.28
C ALA A 83 -0.26 -1.59 -9.74
N GLY A 84 0.30 -0.59 -10.39
CA GLY A 84 0.72 -0.74 -11.77
C GLY A 84 1.81 -1.78 -11.94
N HIS A 85 2.60 -1.98 -10.90
CA HIS A 85 3.65 -2.99 -10.93
C HIS A 85 3.19 -4.34 -10.36
N GLY A 86 1.93 -4.44 -9.98
CA GLY A 86 1.40 -5.69 -9.49
C GLY A 86 1.69 -5.96 -8.02
N LEU A 87 2.10 -4.95 -7.27
CA LEU A 87 2.43 -5.13 -5.86
C LEU A 87 1.24 -4.92 -4.95
N LEU A 88 0.25 -4.18 -5.42
CA LEU A 88 -0.98 -3.91 -4.66
C LEU A 88 -2.18 -4.09 -5.55
N THR A 89 -3.32 -4.34 -4.93
CA THR A 89 -4.60 -4.38 -5.62
C THR A 89 -5.46 -3.26 -5.05
N LEU A 90 -6.07 -2.49 -5.92
CA LEU A 90 -6.95 -1.39 -5.52
C LEU A 90 -8.39 -1.81 -5.72
N SER A 91 -9.26 -1.34 -4.82
CA SER A 91 -10.66 -1.71 -4.89
C SER A 91 -11.51 -0.61 -4.25
N ASP A 92 -12.74 -0.46 -4.77
CA ASP A 92 -13.70 0.46 -4.17
C ASP A 92 -14.41 -0.18 -2.99
N MET A 93 -14.26 -1.46 -2.80
CA MET A 93 -14.90 -2.18 -1.73
C MET A 93 -13.87 -2.97 -0.96
N PRO A 94 -14.15 -3.27 0.30
CA PRO A 94 -13.21 -4.06 1.08
C PRO A 94 -12.91 -5.39 0.40
N VAL A 95 -11.64 -5.76 0.44
CA VAL A 95 -11.19 -7.01 -0.12
C VAL A 95 -10.96 -7.96 1.04
N THR A 96 -11.66 -9.07 1.03
CA THR A 96 -11.49 -10.04 2.09
C THR A 96 -10.29 -10.90 1.79
N ALA A 97 -9.29 -10.81 2.63
CA ALA A 97 -8.06 -11.55 2.38
C ALA A 97 -8.31 -13.04 2.30
N THR A 98 -9.25 -13.49 3.07
CA THR A 98 -9.52 -14.90 3.05
C THR A 98 -10.12 -15.35 1.75
N ALA A 99 -10.68 -14.44 1.03
CA ALA A 99 -11.21 -14.81 -0.24
C ALA A 99 -10.14 -15.37 -1.10
N ALA A 100 -9.00 -15.03 -0.72
CA ALA A 100 -7.99 -15.60 -1.44
C ALA A 100 -7.82 -16.96 -0.95
N ARG A 101 -8.25 -17.56 -0.85
CA ARG A 101 -8.02 -18.71 -0.42
C ARG A 101 -8.05 -19.40 -1.08
#